data_05d8d20bb0ed6de33a1c937b5030656f
#
_entry.id   05d8d20bb0ed6de33a1c937b5030656f
#
_cell.length_a   1.000
_cell.length_b   1.000
_cell.length_c   1.000
_cell.angle_alpha   90.00
_cell.angle_beta   90.00
_cell.angle_gamma   90.00
#
_symmetry.space_group_name_H-M   'P 1'
#
loop_
_entity.id
_entity.type
_entity.pdbx_description
1 polymer ?
#
loop_
_entity_poly.entity_id
_entity_poly.type
_entity_poly.pdbx_seq_one_letter_code
_entity_poly.pdbx_strand_id
1 'polypeptide(L)'
;MQTTNFEKHVWAEIDLDALRANFRAVKERAGSLPLCAVVKADSYGHGAVQCSRVFAEEGAAWLAVSCLAEAMQLRRAGRTLPILILGHVEPEFAAALIEHHITAACYSLPQAKALSAAAVAAGGQVDIHLKADTGMGRIGFALRTDFDKAIAEMLEACALPGLHMTGLFQHFAVADDNSADNIAYTNEQYQLFVRAYKALKAAGQEPPLVH
;
A
#
# COMPACT_ATOMS: atom_id res chain seq x y z
N MET A 1 -37.55 -13.82 2.37
CA MET A 1 -36.72 -14.90 2.96
C MET A 1 -36.58 -14.57 4.44
N GLN A 2 -37.17 -15.38 5.31
CA GLN A 2 -36.96 -15.24 6.76
C GLN A 2 -35.50 -15.60 7.04
N THR A 3 -34.73 -14.65 7.50
CA THR A 3 -33.39 -14.91 8.07
C THR A 3 -33.60 -15.71 9.35
N THR A 4 -33.29 -16.99 9.29
CA THR A 4 -33.20 -17.83 10.50
C THR A 4 -32.16 -17.19 11.42
N ASN A 5 -32.64 -16.60 12.50
CA ASN A 5 -31.82 -15.97 13.52
C ASN A 5 -31.20 -17.13 14.34
N PHE A 6 -30.01 -17.62 13.90
CA PHE A 6 -29.24 -18.56 14.74
C PHE A 6 -28.62 -17.74 15.87
N GLU A 7 -28.87 -18.14 17.11
CA GLU A 7 -28.18 -17.55 18.26
C GLU A 7 -26.66 -17.68 18.07
N LYS A 8 -25.98 -16.55 17.97
CA LYS A 8 -24.52 -16.51 17.95
C LYS A 8 -24.03 -16.54 19.39
N HIS A 9 -23.23 -17.55 19.74
CA HIS A 9 -22.63 -17.64 21.08
C HIS A 9 -21.45 -16.70 21.29
N VAL A 10 -20.81 -16.25 20.19
CA VAL A 10 -19.67 -15.31 20.24
C VAL A 10 -19.76 -14.37 19.05
N TRP A 11 -19.55 -13.09 19.30
CA TRP A 11 -19.43 -12.06 18.26
C TRP A 11 -18.46 -10.97 18.69
N ALA A 12 -17.92 -10.22 17.72
CA ALA A 12 -17.22 -8.97 17.96
C ALA A 12 -18.17 -7.81 17.65
N GLU A 13 -18.26 -6.88 18.58
CA GLU A 13 -19.01 -5.62 18.39
C GLU A 13 -18.04 -4.50 18.06
N ILE A 14 -18.20 -3.88 16.89
CA ILE A 14 -17.31 -2.85 16.38
C ILE A 14 -18.01 -1.49 16.51
N ASP A 15 -17.45 -0.64 17.37
CA ASP A 15 -17.89 0.73 17.57
C ASP A 15 -17.29 1.65 16.49
N LEU A 16 -18.13 2.07 15.54
CA LEU A 16 -17.71 2.92 14.44
C LEU A 16 -17.45 4.37 14.89
N ASP A 17 -18.04 4.83 16.00
CA ASP A 17 -17.79 6.17 16.53
C ASP A 17 -16.44 6.21 17.25
N ALA A 18 -16.06 5.14 17.95
CA ALA A 18 -14.71 4.99 18.48
C ALA A 18 -13.67 4.94 17.36
N LEU A 19 -13.94 4.21 16.26
CA LEU A 19 -13.09 4.18 15.08
C LEU A 19 -12.90 5.57 14.49
N ARG A 20 -13.97 6.35 14.38
CA ARG A 20 -13.98 7.73 13.91
C ARG A 20 -13.13 8.64 14.79
N ALA A 21 -13.31 8.55 16.10
CA ALA A 21 -12.55 9.32 17.07
C ALA A 21 -11.05 9.00 16.99
N ASN A 22 -10.69 7.73 16.88
CA ASN A 22 -9.30 7.29 16.72
C ASN A 22 -8.68 7.82 15.42
N PHE A 23 -9.41 7.76 14.30
CA PHE A 23 -8.90 8.29 13.02
C PHE A 23 -8.65 9.81 13.10
N ARG A 24 -9.57 10.56 13.73
CA ARG A 24 -9.41 12.00 13.94
C ARG A 24 -8.17 12.34 14.79
N ALA A 25 -7.91 11.58 15.86
CA ALA A 25 -6.73 11.76 16.69
C ALA A 25 -5.43 11.53 15.91
N VAL A 26 -5.38 10.50 15.06
CA VAL A 26 -4.24 10.25 14.16
C VAL A 26 -4.09 11.38 13.15
N LYS A 27 -5.19 11.84 12.55
CA LYS A 27 -5.19 12.92 11.55
C LYS A 27 -4.71 14.23 12.16
N GLU A 28 -5.14 14.58 13.37
CA GLU A 28 -4.66 15.76 14.11
C GLU A 28 -3.14 15.70 14.32
N ARG A 29 -2.60 14.53 14.71
CA ARG A 29 -1.16 14.34 14.90
C ARG A 29 -0.39 14.37 13.57
N ALA A 30 -0.98 13.91 12.47
CA ALA A 30 -0.39 13.95 11.13
C ALA A 30 -0.40 15.37 10.53
N GLY A 31 -1.24 16.27 11.05
CA GLY A 31 -1.37 17.63 10.55
C GLY A 31 -1.90 17.68 9.11
N SER A 32 -1.13 18.25 8.19
CA SER A 32 -1.49 18.37 6.77
C SER A 32 -1.14 17.14 5.93
N LEU A 33 -0.47 16.14 6.51
CA LEU A 33 -0.09 14.95 5.75
C LEU A 33 -1.30 14.08 5.41
N PRO A 34 -1.42 13.59 4.15
CA PRO A 34 -2.49 12.68 3.77
C PRO A 34 -2.34 11.34 4.48
N LEU A 35 -3.45 10.74 4.88
CA LEU A 35 -3.49 9.45 5.54
C LEU A 35 -3.96 8.35 4.60
N CYS A 36 -3.26 7.22 4.60
CA CYS A 36 -3.68 5.98 3.97
C CYS A 36 -4.23 5.02 5.04
N ALA A 37 -5.52 4.69 4.97
CA ALA A 37 -6.14 3.76 5.90
C ALA A 37 -5.94 2.31 5.42
N VAL A 38 -5.27 1.49 6.21
CA VAL A 38 -5.01 0.08 5.91
C VAL A 38 -6.18 -0.77 6.39
N VAL A 39 -6.94 -1.34 5.45
CA VAL A 39 -8.18 -2.10 5.70
C VAL A 39 -8.12 -3.55 5.19
N LYS A 40 -6.90 -4.09 5.05
CA LYS A 40 -6.66 -5.48 4.66
C LYS A 40 -7.21 -6.47 5.69
N ALA A 41 -7.36 -7.75 5.31
CA ALA A 41 -7.89 -8.82 6.16
C ALA A 41 -9.21 -8.43 6.83
N ASP A 42 -10.15 -7.93 6.01
CA ASP A 42 -11.43 -7.40 6.46
C ASP A 42 -11.31 -6.32 7.55
N SER A 43 -10.36 -5.37 7.35
CA SER A 43 -9.98 -4.36 8.35
C SER A 43 -9.54 -5.00 9.67
N TYR A 44 -8.68 -6.03 9.57
CA TYR A 44 -8.23 -6.85 10.70
C TYR A 44 -9.40 -7.47 11.50
N GLY A 45 -10.45 -7.90 10.79
CA GLY A 45 -11.66 -8.48 11.36
C GLY A 45 -12.72 -7.47 11.82
N HIS A 46 -12.52 -6.16 11.57
CA HIS A 46 -13.48 -5.12 11.96
C HIS A 46 -14.53 -4.81 10.89
N GLY A 47 -14.47 -5.44 9.71
CA GLY A 47 -15.37 -5.18 8.60
C GLY A 47 -14.86 -4.07 7.65
N ALA A 48 -14.14 -4.46 6.58
CA ALA A 48 -13.48 -3.52 5.68
C ALA A 48 -14.45 -2.54 5.01
N VAL A 49 -15.64 -2.98 4.63
CA VAL A 49 -16.64 -2.14 3.97
C VAL A 49 -17.13 -1.01 4.89
N GLN A 50 -17.43 -1.32 6.15
CA GLN A 50 -17.89 -0.34 7.12
C GLN A 50 -16.76 0.60 7.55
N CYS A 51 -15.60 0.03 7.88
CA CYS A 51 -14.43 0.81 8.30
C CYS A 51 -13.95 1.74 7.19
N SER A 52 -13.84 1.27 5.94
CA SER A 52 -13.41 2.11 4.81
C SER A 52 -14.37 3.26 4.54
N ARG A 53 -15.68 3.09 4.79
CA ARG A 53 -16.66 4.17 4.69
C ARG A 53 -16.36 5.25 5.74
N VAL A 54 -16.17 4.85 7.00
CA VAL A 54 -15.85 5.78 8.09
C VAL A 54 -14.55 6.53 7.79
N PHE A 55 -13.49 5.84 7.38
CA PHE A 55 -12.22 6.48 7.04
C PHE A 55 -12.35 7.46 5.87
N ALA A 56 -13.15 7.13 4.84
CA ALA A 56 -13.41 8.03 3.73
C ALA A 56 -14.16 9.30 4.17
N GLU A 57 -15.21 9.15 5.00
CA GLU A 57 -15.98 10.26 5.58
C GLU A 57 -15.08 11.18 6.43
N GLU A 58 -14.11 10.63 7.15
CA GLU A 58 -13.15 11.38 7.97
C GLU A 58 -11.98 11.96 7.18
N GLY A 59 -11.91 11.69 5.86
CA GLY A 59 -10.93 12.28 4.95
C GLY A 59 -9.62 11.51 4.86
N ALA A 60 -9.68 10.18 4.91
CA ALA A 60 -8.57 9.36 4.41
C ALA A 60 -8.33 9.68 2.94
N ALA A 61 -7.06 9.79 2.54
CA ALA A 61 -6.68 10.07 1.16
C ALA A 61 -6.57 8.78 0.32
N TRP A 62 -6.22 7.67 0.97
CA TRP A 62 -6.02 6.36 0.35
C TRP A 62 -6.58 5.25 1.22
N LEU A 63 -6.88 4.13 0.58
CA LEU A 63 -7.09 2.86 1.25
C LEU A 63 -5.98 1.89 0.85
N ALA A 64 -5.59 0.98 1.75
CA ALA A 64 -4.63 -0.06 1.41
C ALA A 64 -5.14 -1.44 1.84
N VAL A 65 -4.92 -2.42 0.98
CA VAL A 65 -5.37 -3.80 1.13
C VAL A 65 -4.24 -4.79 0.83
N SER A 66 -4.44 -6.08 1.08
CA SER A 66 -3.40 -7.08 0.83
C SER A 66 -3.45 -7.71 -0.57
N CYS A 67 -4.62 -7.78 -1.20
CA CYS A 67 -4.81 -8.48 -2.48
C CYS A 67 -5.92 -7.86 -3.33
N LEU A 68 -6.01 -8.29 -4.59
CA LEU A 68 -7.02 -7.80 -5.53
C LEU A 68 -8.45 -8.10 -5.08
N ALA A 69 -8.71 -9.26 -4.48
CA ALA A 69 -10.06 -9.61 -4.01
C ALA A 69 -10.60 -8.61 -2.99
N GLU A 70 -9.76 -8.16 -2.05
CA GLU A 70 -10.12 -7.13 -1.06
C GLU A 70 -10.35 -5.76 -1.73
N ALA A 71 -9.50 -5.38 -2.68
CA ALA A 71 -9.67 -4.14 -3.45
C ALA A 71 -11.01 -4.15 -4.21
N MET A 72 -11.33 -5.26 -4.87
CA MET A 72 -12.60 -5.44 -5.60
C MET A 72 -13.81 -5.45 -4.67
N GLN A 73 -13.70 -5.97 -3.45
CA GLN A 73 -14.76 -5.87 -2.44
C GLN A 73 -15.07 -4.40 -2.12
N LEU A 74 -14.04 -3.58 -1.93
CA LEU A 74 -14.21 -2.15 -1.66
C LEU A 74 -14.80 -1.40 -2.87
N ARG A 75 -14.35 -1.70 -4.09
CA ARG A 75 -14.91 -1.12 -5.32
C ARG A 75 -16.39 -1.46 -5.48
N ARG A 76 -16.78 -2.74 -5.28
CA ARG A 76 -18.20 -3.17 -5.32
C ARG A 76 -19.05 -2.50 -4.23
N ALA A 77 -18.44 -2.16 -3.09
CA ALA A 77 -19.09 -1.40 -2.02
C ALA A 77 -19.12 0.13 -2.29
N GLY A 78 -18.75 0.58 -3.50
CA GLY A 78 -18.80 1.98 -3.91
C GLY A 78 -17.66 2.85 -3.36
N ARG A 79 -16.53 2.26 -2.94
CA ARG A 79 -15.36 3.05 -2.52
C ARG A 79 -14.66 3.63 -3.74
N THR A 80 -14.54 4.95 -3.82
CA THR A 80 -13.92 5.69 -4.93
C THR A 80 -12.49 6.16 -4.63
N LEU A 81 -12.07 6.17 -3.37
CA LEU A 81 -10.71 6.53 -2.98
C LEU A 81 -9.69 5.68 -3.72
N PRO A 82 -8.47 6.19 -3.99
CA PRO A 82 -7.36 5.38 -4.47
C PRO A 82 -7.13 4.18 -3.56
N ILE A 83 -6.85 3.02 -4.15
CA ILE A 83 -6.59 1.79 -3.41
C ILE A 83 -5.21 1.26 -3.81
N LEU A 84 -4.36 1.02 -2.81
CA LEU A 84 -3.06 0.37 -2.96
C LEU A 84 -3.13 -1.08 -2.50
N ILE A 85 -2.74 -2.02 -3.36
CA ILE A 85 -2.48 -3.39 -2.95
C ILE A 85 -1.04 -3.49 -2.44
N LEU A 86 -0.89 -3.82 -1.15
CA LEU A 86 0.42 -3.92 -0.48
C LEU A 86 1.16 -5.23 -0.77
N GLY A 87 0.43 -6.26 -1.20
CA GLY A 87 0.95 -7.59 -1.49
C GLY A 87 1.24 -7.82 -2.96
N HIS A 88 1.48 -9.09 -3.29
CA HIS A 88 1.64 -9.54 -4.67
C HIS A 88 0.32 -9.50 -5.45
N VAL A 89 0.42 -9.14 -6.71
CA VAL A 89 -0.67 -9.28 -7.70
C VAL A 89 -0.13 -10.06 -8.88
N GLU A 90 -0.84 -11.10 -9.29
CA GLU A 90 -0.50 -11.87 -10.47
C GLU A 90 -0.64 -10.99 -11.73
N PRO A 91 0.31 -11.06 -12.69
CA PRO A 91 0.29 -10.22 -13.89
C PRO A 91 -0.99 -10.35 -14.72
N GLU A 92 -1.64 -11.51 -14.71
CA GLU A 92 -2.90 -11.77 -15.42
C GLU A 92 -4.04 -10.83 -15.01
N PHE A 93 -3.95 -10.20 -13.85
CA PHE A 93 -4.93 -9.24 -13.36
C PHE A 93 -4.65 -7.79 -13.77
N ALA A 94 -3.66 -7.52 -14.62
CA ALA A 94 -3.32 -6.17 -15.06
C ALA A 94 -4.53 -5.42 -15.64
N ALA A 95 -5.36 -6.08 -16.46
CA ALA A 95 -6.58 -5.47 -16.99
C ALA A 95 -7.55 -5.00 -15.89
N ALA A 96 -7.73 -5.80 -14.83
CA ALA A 96 -8.58 -5.43 -13.71
C ALA A 96 -8.02 -4.27 -12.88
N LEU A 97 -6.69 -4.23 -12.71
CA LEU A 97 -6.03 -3.09 -12.04
C LEU A 97 -6.28 -1.79 -12.81
N ILE A 98 -6.14 -1.82 -14.13
CA ILE A 98 -6.36 -0.67 -15.02
C ILE A 98 -7.82 -0.25 -14.97
N GLU A 99 -8.76 -1.17 -15.23
CA GLU A 99 -10.20 -0.90 -15.29
C GLU A 99 -10.75 -0.30 -13.98
N HIS A 100 -10.26 -0.80 -12.85
CA HIS A 100 -10.76 -0.38 -11.55
C HIS A 100 -9.88 0.64 -10.82
N HIS A 101 -8.88 1.20 -11.50
CA HIS A 101 -7.94 2.20 -10.95
C HIS A 101 -7.37 1.76 -9.59
N ILE A 102 -6.76 0.56 -9.58
CA ILE A 102 -6.13 -0.02 -8.40
C ILE A 102 -4.62 0.01 -8.59
N THR A 103 -3.93 0.59 -7.63
CA THR A 103 -2.47 0.70 -7.61
C THR A 103 -1.85 -0.55 -7.02
N ALA A 104 -0.79 -1.06 -7.66
CA ALA A 104 -0.09 -2.26 -7.19
C ALA A 104 1.26 -1.92 -6.55
N ALA A 105 1.67 -2.68 -5.52
CA ALA A 105 3.04 -2.66 -5.06
C ALA A 105 3.97 -3.30 -6.10
N CYS A 106 5.02 -2.57 -6.48
CA CYS A 106 6.11 -3.06 -7.33
C CYS A 106 7.34 -3.30 -6.42
N TYR A 107 7.76 -4.55 -6.29
CA TYR A 107 8.73 -4.94 -5.25
C TYR A 107 9.94 -5.70 -5.79
N SER A 108 9.99 -6.01 -7.08
CA SER A 108 11.13 -6.62 -7.75
C SER A 108 11.08 -6.38 -9.25
N LEU A 109 12.23 -6.37 -9.91
CA LEU A 109 12.30 -6.18 -11.37
C LEU A 109 11.64 -7.32 -12.17
N PRO A 110 11.76 -8.61 -11.80
CA PRO A 110 11.04 -9.67 -12.50
C PRO A 110 9.51 -9.49 -12.44
N GLN A 111 8.96 -9.13 -11.27
CA GLN A 111 7.53 -8.84 -11.12
C GLN A 111 7.12 -7.62 -11.93
N ALA A 112 7.92 -6.55 -11.94
CA ALA A 112 7.68 -5.35 -12.72
C ALA A 112 7.61 -5.67 -14.23
N LYS A 113 8.55 -6.45 -14.75
CA LYS A 113 8.57 -6.87 -16.17
C LYS A 113 7.34 -7.67 -16.56
N ALA A 114 6.95 -8.65 -15.73
CA ALA A 114 5.77 -9.46 -15.97
C ALA A 114 4.48 -8.63 -15.96
N LEU A 115 4.32 -7.76 -14.95
CA LEU A 115 3.16 -6.87 -14.83
C LEU A 115 3.09 -5.87 -15.99
N SER A 116 4.24 -5.29 -16.39
CA SER A 116 4.31 -4.37 -17.54
C SER A 116 3.89 -5.04 -18.84
N ALA A 117 4.40 -6.25 -19.10
CA ALA A 117 4.02 -7.00 -20.32
C ALA A 117 2.51 -7.27 -20.38
N ALA A 118 1.91 -7.65 -19.25
CA ALA A 118 0.47 -7.89 -19.15
C ALA A 118 -0.34 -6.57 -19.29
N ALA A 119 0.13 -5.47 -18.73
CA ALA A 119 -0.52 -4.17 -18.85
C ALA A 119 -0.51 -3.67 -20.30
N VAL A 120 0.61 -3.80 -21.01
CA VAL A 120 0.71 -3.47 -22.44
C VAL A 120 -0.23 -4.34 -23.27
N ALA A 121 -0.29 -5.65 -22.99
CA ALA A 121 -1.23 -6.55 -23.67
C ALA A 121 -2.70 -6.20 -23.40
N ALA A 122 -3.00 -5.63 -22.22
CA ALA A 122 -4.33 -5.10 -21.88
C ALA A 122 -4.60 -3.69 -22.45
N GLY A 123 -3.64 -3.08 -23.16
CA GLY A 123 -3.79 -1.78 -23.80
C GLY A 123 -3.68 -0.58 -22.86
N GLY A 124 -3.02 -0.70 -21.71
CA GLY A 124 -2.90 0.38 -20.74
C GLY A 124 -1.64 0.33 -19.89
N GLN A 125 -1.65 1.09 -18.81
CA GLN A 125 -0.61 1.13 -17.80
C GLN A 125 -1.20 0.87 -16.42
N VAL A 126 -0.47 0.16 -15.57
CA VAL A 126 -0.80 -0.03 -14.16
C VAL A 126 -0.07 1.01 -13.32
N ASP A 127 -0.81 1.73 -12.49
CA ASP A 127 -0.20 2.58 -11.46
C ASP A 127 0.51 1.72 -10.42
N ILE A 128 1.76 2.07 -10.12
CA ILE A 128 2.56 1.33 -9.15
C ILE A 128 3.15 2.23 -8.07
N HIS A 129 3.25 1.69 -6.85
CA HIS A 129 4.16 2.21 -5.84
C HIS A 129 5.37 1.29 -5.70
N LEU A 130 6.58 1.83 -5.88
CA LEU A 130 7.81 1.09 -5.62
C LEU A 130 7.90 0.72 -4.15
N LYS A 131 8.08 -0.55 -3.83
CA LYS A 131 8.26 -1.03 -2.45
C LYS A 131 9.75 -1.15 -2.15
N ALA A 132 10.24 -0.29 -1.26
CA ALA A 132 11.60 -0.36 -0.73
C ALA A 132 11.68 -1.30 0.48
N ASP A 133 12.56 -2.29 0.43
CA ASP A 133 12.91 -3.07 1.62
C ASP A 133 14.15 -2.44 2.28
N THR A 134 13.89 -1.71 3.35
CA THR A 134 14.91 -1.05 4.17
C THR A 134 15.39 -1.90 5.35
N GLY A 135 14.84 -3.11 5.49
CA GLY A 135 15.21 -4.01 6.57
C GLY A 135 14.04 -4.77 7.21
N MET A 136 12.81 -4.64 6.68
CA MET A 136 11.69 -5.49 7.09
C MET A 136 11.89 -6.95 6.64
N GLY A 137 12.61 -7.18 5.52
CA GLY A 137 12.97 -8.51 5.04
C GLY A 137 11.82 -9.37 4.56
N ARG A 138 10.73 -8.73 4.06
CA ARG A 138 9.53 -9.45 3.61
C ARG A 138 9.35 -9.43 2.11
N ILE A 139 9.13 -8.27 1.53
CA ILE A 139 9.09 -7.98 0.09
C ILE A 139 9.61 -6.57 -0.15
N GLY A 140 10.19 -6.31 -1.31
CA GLY A 140 10.71 -5.00 -1.70
C GLY A 140 12.05 -5.11 -2.42
N PHE A 141 12.41 -4.06 -3.12
CA PHE A 141 13.77 -3.91 -3.64
C PHE A 141 14.75 -3.84 -2.47
N ALA A 142 15.73 -4.73 -2.45
CA ALA A 142 16.55 -5.05 -1.26
C ALA A 142 17.64 -3.99 -1.00
N LEU A 143 17.25 -2.78 -0.62
CA LEU A 143 18.14 -1.64 -0.41
C LEU A 143 19.22 -1.89 0.64
N ARG A 144 18.91 -2.66 1.68
CA ARG A 144 19.85 -2.96 2.76
C ARG A 144 20.93 -3.95 2.33
N THR A 145 20.63 -4.82 1.38
CA THR A 145 21.57 -5.86 0.93
C THR A 145 22.49 -5.34 -0.17
N ASP A 146 21.92 -4.67 -1.17
CA ASP A 146 22.66 -4.09 -2.29
C ASP A 146 21.92 -2.85 -2.79
N PHE A 147 22.33 -1.70 -2.28
CA PHE A 147 21.68 -0.44 -2.54
C PHE A 147 21.73 -0.05 -4.01
N ASP A 148 22.89 -0.14 -4.65
CA ASP A 148 23.08 0.36 -6.01
C ASP A 148 22.35 -0.51 -7.03
N LYS A 149 22.36 -1.83 -6.82
CA LYS A 149 21.55 -2.76 -7.61
C LYS A 149 20.05 -2.49 -7.44
N ALA A 150 19.57 -2.31 -6.20
CA ALA A 150 18.17 -2.06 -5.93
C ALA A 150 17.69 -0.75 -6.60
N ILE A 151 18.50 0.32 -6.56
CA ILE A 151 18.19 1.57 -7.27
C ILE A 151 18.17 1.37 -8.78
N ALA A 152 19.14 0.65 -9.35
CA ALA A 152 19.15 0.36 -10.78
C ALA A 152 17.90 -0.42 -11.22
N GLU A 153 17.49 -1.42 -10.45
CA GLU A 153 16.27 -2.20 -10.71
C GLU A 153 14.99 -1.36 -10.58
N MET A 154 14.93 -0.45 -9.59
CA MET A 154 13.80 0.49 -9.45
C MET A 154 13.69 1.44 -10.65
N LEU A 155 14.83 1.99 -11.13
CA LEU A 155 14.86 2.86 -12.29
C LEU A 155 14.46 2.12 -13.57
N GLU A 156 14.92 0.87 -13.73
CA GLU A 156 14.49 0.03 -14.85
C GLU A 156 12.98 -0.26 -14.79
N ALA A 157 12.43 -0.52 -13.60
CA ALA A 157 10.99 -0.70 -13.41
C ALA A 157 10.18 0.56 -13.81
N CYS A 158 10.67 1.76 -13.47
CA CYS A 158 10.05 3.02 -13.86
C CYS A 158 10.06 3.26 -15.38
N ALA A 159 11.02 2.70 -16.11
CA ALA A 159 11.13 2.84 -17.57
C ALA A 159 10.26 1.84 -18.35
N LEU A 160 9.60 0.89 -17.70
CA LEU A 160 8.78 -0.12 -18.37
C LEU A 160 7.47 0.49 -18.90
N PRO A 161 7.10 0.24 -20.18
CA PRO A 161 6.01 0.96 -20.85
C PRO A 161 4.61 0.69 -20.26
N GLY A 162 4.40 -0.47 -19.63
CA GLY A 162 3.13 -0.86 -19.01
C GLY A 162 2.97 -0.38 -17.56
N LEU A 163 3.93 0.35 -17.01
CA LEU A 163 3.89 0.80 -15.63
C LEU A 163 3.97 2.33 -15.55
N HIS A 164 3.25 2.88 -14.58
CA HIS A 164 3.30 4.29 -14.23
C HIS A 164 3.60 4.42 -12.73
N MET A 165 4.79 4.92 -12.39
CA MET A 165 5.23 5.06 -11.01
C MET A 165 4.55 6.27 -10.37
N THR A 166 3.69 6.01 -9.38
CA THR A 166 2.90 7.01 -8.64
C THR A 166 3.31 7.13 -7.18
N GLY A 167 4.23 6.28 -6.70
CA GLY A 167 4.71 6.39 -5.33
C GLY A 167 5.89 5.51 -4.99
N LEU A 168 6.46 5.79 -3.83
CA LEU A 168 7.53 5.03 -3.18
C LEU A 168 7.15 4.80 -1.73
N PHE A 169 7.29 3.56 -1.23
CA PHE A 169 6.98 3.26 0.15
C PHE A 169 7.88 2.20 0.77
N GLN A 170 7.92 2.22 2.10
CA GLN A 170 8.59 1.23 2.91
C GLN A 170 7.71 0.81 4.11
N HIS A 171 8.18 -0.13 4.89
CA HIS A 171 7.55 -0.54 6.13
C HIS A 171 8.61 -0.72 7.21
N PHE A 172 8.43 -0.04 8.34
CA PHE A 172 9.29 -0.21 9.50
C PHE A 172 9.07 -1.59 10.14
N ALA A 173 10.15 -2.20 10.61
CA ALA A 173 10.10 -3.53 11.21
C ALA A 173 9.70 -3.50 12.69
N VAL A 174 10.12 -2.46 13.42
CA VAL A 174 10.08 -2.41 14.91
C VAL A 174 9.75 -1.01 15.44
N ALA A 175 9.01 -0.19 14.67
CA ALA A 175 8.70 1.19 15.06
C ALA A 175 7.68 1.31 16.20
N ASP A 176 7.08 0.21 16.61
CA ASP A 176 6.14 0.08 17.73
C ASP A 176 6.83 -0.24 19.08
N ASP A 177 8.16 -0.43 19.07
CA ASP A 177 8.96 -0.68 20.27
C ASP A 177 9.94 0.48 20.52
N ASN A 178 9.90 1.04 21.73
CA ASN A 178 10.70 2.18 22.15
C ASN A 178 12.04 1.81 22.81
N SER A 179 12.52 0.56 22.68
CA SER A 179 13.87 0.20 23.13
C SER A 179 14.94 0.94 22.30
N ALA A 180 16.10 1.20 22.90
CA ALA A 180 17.15 1.97 22.24
C ALA A 180 17.60 1.33 20.92
N ASP A 181 17.70 0.00 20.87
CA ASP A 181 18.11 -0.76 19.69
C ASP A 181 17.04 -0.65 18.57
N ASN A 182 15.75 -0.73 18.90
CA ASN A 182 14.67 -0.64 17.94
C ASN A 182 14.49 0.80 17.41
N ILE A 183 14.70 1.81 18.25
CA ILE A 183 14.77 3.21 17.80
C ILE A 183 15.92 3.41 16.82
N ALA A 184 17.12 2.88 17.14
CA ALA A 184 18.29 2.96 16.27
C ALA A 184 18.02 2.28 14.92
N TYR A 185 17.46 1.06 14.95
CA TYR A 185 17.11 0.31 13.73
C TYR A 185 16.07 1.03 12.86
N THR A 186 15.03 1.59 13.47
CA THR A 186 14.00 2.37 12.78
C THR A 186 14.61 3.60 12.10
N ASN A 187 15.55 4.28 12.78
CA ASN A 187 16.27 5.42 12.20
C ASN A 187 17.16 4.99 11.02
N GLU A 188 17.85 3.86 11.10
CA GLU A 188 18.63 3.31 9.98
C GLU A 188 17.73 3.03 8.76
N GLN A 189 16.56 2.40 8.97
CA GLN A 189 15.59 2.16 7.92
C GLN A 189 15.12 3.48 7.28
N TYR A 190 14.82 4.49 8.09
CA TYR A 190 14.41 5.80 7.61
C TYR A 190 15.51 6.48 6.77
N GLN A 191 16.75 6.49 7.25
CA GLN A 191 17.88 7.09 6.50
C GLN A 191 18.13 6.38 5.17
N LEU A 192 18.02 5.05 5.14
CA LEU A 192 18.16 4.27 3.92
C LEU A 192 17.03 4.58 2.93
N PHE A 193 15.80 4.75 3.41
CA PHE A 193 14.65 5.15 2.60
C PHE A 193 14.81 6.55 2.00
N VAL A 194 15.25 7.52 2.81
CA VAL A 194 15.56 8.89 2.35
C VAL A 194 16.66 8.89 1.30
N ARG A 195 17.69 8.05 1.47
CA ARG A 195 18.76 7.89 0.48
C ARG A 195 18.22 7.35 -0.84
N ALA A 196 17.31 6.37 -0.80
CA ALA A 196 16.68 5.83 -2.01
C ALA A 196 15.81 6.87 -2.72
N TYR A 197 14.98 7.60 -1.98
CA TYR A 197 14.20 8.72 -2.55
C TYR A 197 15.10 9.74 -3.27
N LYS A 198 16.20 10.16 -2.62
CA LYS A 198 17.15 11.11 -3.22
C LYS A 198 17.81 10.55 -4.48
N ALA A 199 18.15 9.27 -4.51
CA ALA A 199 18.75 8.63 -5.68
C ALA A 199 17.77 8.57 -6.86
N LEU A 200 16.52 8.19 -6.62
CA LEU A 200 15.46 8.20 -7.66
C LEU A 200 15.22 9.61 -8.19
N LYS A 201 15.10 10.59 -7.30
CA LYS A 201 14.92 11.99 -7.67
C LYS A 201 16.08 12.53 -8.51
N ALA A 202 17.33 12.23 -8.13
CA ALA A 202 18.53 12.64 -8.87
C ALA A 202 18.60 12.02 -10.28
N ALA A 203 17.99 10.83 -10.46
CA ALA A 203 17.86 10.15 -11.75
C ALA A 203 16.63 10.64 -12.57
N GLY A 204 15.92 11.67 -12.13
CA GLY A 204 14.74 12.21 -12.82
C GLY A 204 13.44 11.43 -12.57
N GLN A 205 13.44 10.49 -11.63
CA GLN A 205 12.29 9.65 -11.24
C GLN A 205 11.83 10.06 -9.83
N GLU A 206 11.33 11.29 -9.68
CA GLU A 206 10.81 11.75 -8.39
C GLU A 206 9.43 11.14 -8.11
N PRO A 207 9.27 10.28 -7.05
CA PRO A 207 7.97 9.73 -6.70
C PRO A 207 6.99 10.82 -6.26
N PRO A 208 5.79 10.93 -6.86
CA PRO A 208 4.79 11.93 -6.46
C PRO A 208 4.29 11.76 -5.03
N LEU A 209 4.23 10.50 -4.55
CA LEU A 209 3.83 10.15 -3.20
C LEU A 209 4.92 9.33 -2.51
N VAL A 210 5.25 9.68 -1.27
CA VAL A 210 6.27 8.97 -0.45
C VAL A 210 5.69 8.64 0.91
N HIS A 211 5.69 7.32 1.29
CA HIS A 211 5.07 6.87 2.54
C HIS A 211 5.70 5.60 3.14
#